data_a6f8c12c797eeb00984fe525263db822
#
_entry.id   a6f8c12c797eeb00984fe525263db822
#
_cell.length_a   1.000
_cell.length_b   1.000
_cell.length_c   1.000
_cell.angle_alpha   90.00
_cell.angle_beta   90.00
_cell.angle_gamma   90.00
#
_symmetry.space_group_name_H-M   'P 1'
#
loop_
_entity.id
_entity.type
_entity.pdbx_description
1 polymer ?
#
loop_
_entity_poly.entity_id
_entity_poly.type
_entity_poly.pdbx_seq_one_letter_code
_entity_poly.pdbx_strand_id
1 'polypeptide(L)'
;MVKQGTIIKINFNPQSGHEQAGYRPAVVISNDVFNQKTNMTIVCPITNTKNKFPLHIPLDERTSTTGCILCEHLKALDISARGFKVVEQLPDDLLRKVVDVVSAEIEII
;
A
#
# COMPACT_ATOMS: atom_id res chain seq x y z
N MET A 1 -12.45 0.11 11.22
CA MET A 1 -11.63 -0.70 10.28
C MET A 1 -11.53 0.02 8.95
N VAL A 2 -10.32 0.09 8.40
CA VAL A 2 -10.11 0.73 7.10
C VAL A 2 -10.62 -0.18 5.98
N LYS A 3 -11.09 0.44 4.90
CA LYS A 3 -11.56 -0.28 3.71
C LYS A 3 -10.42 -0.50 2.73
N GLN A 4 -10.54 -1.56 1.94
CA GLN A 4 -9.64 -1.78 0.81
C GLN A 4 -9.59 -0.54 -0.09
N GLY A 5 -8.39 -0.12 -0.48
CA GLY A 5 -8.18 1.07 -1.28
C GLY A 5 -7.98 2.35 -0.49
N THR A 6 -8.12 2.31 0.84
CA THR A 6 -7.87 3.49 1.66
C THR A 6 -6.38 3.82 1.67
N ILE A 7 -6.05 5.09 1.44
CA ILE A 7 -4.68 5.59 1.63
C ILE A 7 -4.57 6.06 3.08
N ILE A 8 -3.57 5.53 3.77
CA ILE A 8 -3.27 5.87 5.17
C ILE A 8 -1.84 6.37 5.27
N LYS A 9 -1.52 7.06 6.36
CA LYS A 9 -0.13 7.32 6.75
C LYS A 9 0.22 6.45 7.94
N ILE A 10 1.38 5.80 7.86
CA ILE A 10 1.83 4.85 8.88
C ILE A 10 3.36 4.82 8.91
N ASN A 11 3.91 4.49 10.08
CA ASN A 11 5.33 4.34 10.26
C ASN A 11 5.76 2.93 9.88
N PHE A 12 6.65 2.81 8.90
CA PHE A 12 7.19 1.55 8.44
C PHE A 12 8.41 1.07 9.22
N ASN A 13 8.94 1.89 10.13
CA ASN A 13 10.06 1.48 10.97
C ASN A 13 9.60 0.42 11.99
N PRO A 14 10.49 -0.51 12.41
CA PRO A 14 11.83 -0.71 11.89
C PRO A 14 11.82 -1.35 10.50
N GLN A 15 12.81 -0.98 9.70
CA GLN A 15 12.98 -1.56 8.37
C GLN A 15 14.28 -2.36 8.32
N SER A 16 14.39 -3.27 7.35
CA SER A 16 15.60 -4.09 7.16
C SER A 16 15.95 -4.10 5.68
N GLY A 17 17.23 -3.88 5.38
CA GLY A 17 17.73 -3.90 4.01
C GLY A 17 17.00 -2.94 3.08
N HIS A 18 16.44 -3.47 2.02
CA HIS A 18 15.78 -2.67 0.97
C HIS A 18 14.31 -2.35 1.25
N GLU A 19 13.80 -2.67 2.42
CA GLU A 19 12.43 -2.33 2.79
C GLU A 19 12.26 -0.82 2.94
N GLN A 20 11.03 -0.35 2.68
CA GLN A 20 10.71 1.05 2.92
C GLN A 20 10.76 1.38 4.40
N ALA A 21 11.15 2.61 4.72
CA ALA A 21 11.34 3.07 6.09
C ALA A 21 10.61 4.39 6.32
N GLY A 22 10.39 4.71 7.59
CA GLY A 22 9.86 5.99 8.02
C GLY A 22 8.36 6.11 7.92
N TYR A 23 7.87 7.29 8.28
CA TYR A 23 6.45 7.62 8.26
C TYR A 23 6.07 8.10 6.86
N ARG A 24 5.17 7.36 6.21
CA ARG A 24 4.81 7.65 4.82
C ARG A 24 3.42 7.13 4.47
N PRO A 25 2.84 7.61 3.37
CA PRO A 25 1.57 7.07 2.91
C PRO A 25 1.70 5.65 2.38
N ALA A 26 0.61 4.92 2.50
CA ALA A 26 0.50 3.56 1.99
C ALA A 26 -0.95 3.31 1.61
N VAL A 27 -1.18 2.41 0.66
CA VAL A 27 -2.54 2.02 0.28
C VAL A 27 -2.85 0.63 0.85
N VAL A 28 -4.04 0.51 1.42
CA VAL A 28 -4.58 -0.76 1.92
C VAL A 28 -5.03 -1.58 0.71
N ILE A 29 -4.42 -2.73 0.49
CA ILE A 29 -4.74 -3.59 -0.65
C ILE A 29 -5.50 -4.86 -0.27
N SER A 30 -5.45 -5.26 0.98
CA SER A 30 -6.24 -6.40 1.47
C SER A 30 -7.70 -6.00 1.65
N ASN A 31 -8.60 -6.94 1.36
CA ASN A 31 -10.03 -6.67 1.44
C ASN A 31 -10.53 -6.70 2.89
N ASP A 32 -11.76 -6.24 3.08
CA ASP A 32 -12.35 -6.08 4.40
C ASP A 32 -12.49 -7.40 5.14
N VAL A 33 -12.75 -8.49 4.40
CA VAL A 33 -12.86 -9.84 5.00
C VAL A 33 -11.52 -10.28 5.58
N PHE A 34 -10.43 -10.12 4.82
CA PHE A 34 -9.08 -10.45 5.30
C PHE A 34 -8.74 -9.60 6.52
N ASN A 35 -8.96 -8.29 6.44
CA ASN A 35 -8.59 -7.37 7.51
C ASN A 35 -9.35 -7.69 8.81
N GLN A 36 -10.61 -8.04 8.69
CA GLN A 36 -11.45 -8.38 9.84
C GLN A 36 -11.07 -9.74 10.45
N LYS A 37 -10.80 -10.73 9.62
CA LYS A 37 -10.52 -12.10 10.09
C LYS A 37 -9.14 -12.24 10.71
N THR A 38 -8.15 -11.50 10.22
CA THR A 38 -6.76 -11.67 10.65
C THR A 38 -6.29 -10.63 11.64
N ASN A 39 -6.99 -9.51 11.79
CA ASN A 39 -6.54 -8.32 12.50
C ASN A 39 -5.24 -7.75 11.92
N MET A 40 -4.89 -8.17 10.71
CA MET A 40 -3.75 -7.66 9.95
C MET A 40 -4.27 -6.93 8.72
N THR A 41 -3.44 -6.06 8.16
CA THR A 41 -3.76 -5.30 6.95
C THR A 41 -2.56 -5.36 6.02
N ILE A 42 -2.80 -5.73 4.76
CA ILE A 42 -1.73 -5.73 3.76
C ILE A 42 -1.73 -4.37 3.09
N VAL A 43 -0.57 -3.72 3.11
CA VAL A 43 -0.41 -2.37 2.54
C VAL A 43 0.76 -2.34 1.56
N CYS A 44 0.69 -1.43 0.58
CA CYS A 44 1.81 -1.09 -0.29
C CYS A 44 2.21 0.36 0.00
N PRO A 45 3.48 0.62 0.30
CA PRO A 45 3.94 1.98 0.56
C PRO A 45 3.92 2.84 -0.70
N ILE A 46 3.80 4.14 -0.51
CA ILE A 46 3.82 5.14 -1.57
C ILE A 46 5.03 6.02 -1.36
N THR A 47 5.78 6.29 -2.43
CA THR A 47 6.98 7.11 -2.36
C THR A 47 7.08 8.04 -3.57
N ASN A 48 7.76 9.17 -3.39
CA ASN A 48 8.01 10.15 -4.46
C ASN A 48 9.31 9.86 -5.21
N THR A 49 9.78 8.63 -5.23
CA THR A 49 10.95 8.27 -6.00
C THR A 49 10.72 8.49 -7.50
N LYS A 50 11.76 8.94 -8.20
CA LYS A 50 11.71 9.13 -9.65
C LYS A 50 12.05 7.87 -10.43
N ASN A 51 12.40 6.80 -9.77
CA ASN A 51 12.75 5.56 -10.43
C ASN A 51 11.52 4.93 -11.07
N LYS A 52 11.60 4.71 -12.38
CA LYS A 52 10.55 4.00 -13.11
C LYS A 52 10.84 2.51 -13.02
N PHE A 53 9.91 1.79 -12.44
CA PHE A 53 10.00 0.34 -12.29
C PHE A 53 8.64 -0.24 -12.66
N PRO A 54 8.58 -1.35 -13.41
CA PRO A 54 7.28 -1.88 -13.89
C PRO A 54 6.25 -2.21 -12.80
N LEU A 55 6.72 -2.50 -11.58
CA LEU A 55 5.83 -2.82 -10.45
C LEU A 55 5.39 -1.57 -9.68
N HIS A 56 5.82 -0.38 -10.11
CA HIS A 56 5.41 0.88 -9.48
C HIS A 56 4.19 1.43 -10.22
N ILE A 57 3.12 1.72 -9.48
CA ILE A 57 1.90 2.30 -10.04
C ILE A 57 1.87 3.78 -9.70
N PRO A 58 1.97 4.68 -10.69
CA PRO A 58 1.96 6.11 -10.42
C PRO A 58 0.57 6.58 -10.00
N LEU A 59 0.53 7.47 -9.02
CA LEU A 59 -0.67 8.22 -8.69
C LEU A 59 -0.86 9.36 -9.67
N ASP A 60 -2.06 9.89 -9.77
CA ASP A 60 -2.40 10.98 -10.67
C ASP A 60 -3.12 12.12 -9.93
N GLU A 61 -3.68 13.06 -10.68
CA GLU A 61 -4.30 14.27 -10.14
C GLU A 61 -5.58 14.01 -9.33
N ARG A 62 -6.10 12.78 -9.35
CA ARG A 62 -7.31 12.42 -8.60
C ARG A 62 -7.05 12.23 -7.12
N THR A 63 -5.78 12.15 -6.70
CA THR A 63 -5.42 12.07 -5.29
C THR A 63 -4.57 13.26 -4.88
N SER A 64 -4.69 13.68 -3.62
CA SER A 64 -3.78 14.67 -3.05
C SER A 64 -2.43 14.06 -2.71
N THR A 65 -2.39 12.75 -2.43
CA THR A 65 -1.15 12.01 -2.24
C THR A 65 -0.44 11.88 -3.57
N THR A 66 0.87 12.13 -3.58
CA THR A 66 1.70 12.07 -4.80
C THR A 66 2.69 10.94 -4.74
N GLY A 67 3.19 10.53 -5.90
CA GLY A 67 4.23 9.52 -6.01
C GLY A 67 3.75 8.25 -6.67
N CYS A 68 4.42 7.14 -6.34
CA CYS A 68 4.14 5.82 -6.89
C CYS A 68 3.86 4.82 -5.78
N ILE A 69 2.94 3.90 -6.04
CA ILE A 69 2.66 2.76 -5.17
C ILE A 69 3.69 1.67 -5.46
N LEU A 70 4.42 1.24 -4.43
CA LEU A 70 5.46 0.22 -4.56
C LEU A 70 4.87 -1.17 -4.32
N CYS A 71 4.42 -1.82 -5.38
CA CYS A 71 3.72 -3.10 -5.26
C CYS A 71 4.63 -4.23 -4.75
N GLU A 72 5.95 -4.14 -5.01
CA GLU A 72 6.90 -5.15 -4.55
C GLU A 72 7.29 -5.00 -3.08
N HIS A 73 6.92 -3.89 -2.44
CA HIS A 73 7.18 -3.64 -1.01
C HIS A 73 5.97 -3.91 -0.13
N LEU A 74 5.02 -4.70 -0.58
CA LEU A 74 3.82 -4.98 0.22
C LEU A 74 4.21 -5.61 1.56
N LYS A 75 3.43 -5.27 2.59
CA LYS A 75 3.65 -5.77 3.95
C LYS A 75 2.31 -6.00 4.64
N ALA A 76 2.25 -7.07 5.43
CA ALA A 76 1.13 -7.28 6.34
C ALA A 76 1.52 -6.67 7.69
N LEU A 77 0.73 -5.72 8.17
CA LEU A 77 1.01 -4.98 9.40
C LEU A 77 -0.23 -4.98 10.29
N ASP A 78 0.00 -4.95 11.59
CA ASP A 78 -1.05 -4.61 12.56
C ASP A 78 -1.09 -3.09 12.65
N ILE A 79 -1.91 -2.47 11.80
CA ILE A 79 -1.94 -1.01 11.68
C ILE A 79 -2.53 -0.35 12.93
N SER A 80 -3.45 -1.03 13.64
CA SER A 80 -4.01 -0.49 14.88
C SER A 80 -2.95 -0.39 15.97
N ALA A 81 -2.08 -1.41 16.08
CA ALA A 81 -1.00 -1.40 17.06
C ALA A 81 0.06 -0.35 16.73
N ARG A 82 0.34 -0.12 15.43
CA ARG A 82 1.31 0.89 15.03
C ARG A 82 0.78 2.31 15.13
N GLY A 83 -0.54 2.48 15.02
CA GLY A 83 -1.15 3.78 14.83
C GLY A 83 -1.09 4.23 13.38
N PHE A 84 -2.18 4.80 12.88
CA PHE A 84 -2.24 5.25 11.50
C PHE A 84 -3.22 6.41 11.38
N LYS A 85 -3.16 7.10 10.25
CA LYS A 85 -4.07 8.20 9.92
C LYS A 85 -4.67 7.95 8.54
N VAL A 86 -6.00 8.02 8.45
CA VAL A 86 -6.70 7.92 7.16
C VAL A 86 -6.49 9.22 6.38
N VAL A 87 -6.16 9.12 5.10
CA VAL A 87 -5.92 10.26 4.24
C VAL A 87 -7.03 10.42 3.20
N GLU A 88 -7.24 9.42 2.34
CA GLU A 88 -8.20 9.48 1.24
C GLU A 88 -8.40 8.09 0.65
N GLN A 89 -9.24 7.99 -0.36
CA GLN A 89 -9.52 6.74 -1.05
C GLN A 89 -8.83 6.72 -2.41
N LEU A 90 -8.15 5.62 -2.72
CA LEU A 90 -7.54 5.41 -4.03
C LEU A 90 -8.65 5.16 -5.08
N PRO A 91 -8.57 5.76 -6.28
CA PRO A 91 -9.51 5.40 -7.36
C PRO A 91 -9.51 3.91 -7.68
N ASP A 92 -10.69 3.37 -7.98
CA ASP A 92 -10.88 1.94 -8.18
C ASP A 92 -10.02 1.35 -9.31
N ASP A 93 -9.85 2.09 -10.40
CA ASP A 93 -9.03 1.60 -11.51
C ASP A 93 -7.56 1.44 -11.12
N LEU A 94 -7.04 2.34 -10.27
CA LEU A 94 -5.69 2.23 -9.75
C LEU A 94 -5.58 1.07 -8.75
N LEU A 95 -6.58 0.90 -7.90
CA LEU A 95 -6.61 -0.22 -6.97
C LEU A 95 -6.58 -1.56 -7.71
N ARG A 96 -7.34 -1.70 -8.79
CA ARG A 96 -7.33 -2.92 -9.62
C ARG A 96 -5.97 -3.18 -10.22
N LYS A 97 -5.28 -2.14 -10.72
CA LYS A 97 -3.92 -2.27 -11.23
C LYS A 97 -2.96 -2.79 -10.16
N VAL A 98 -3.04 -2.23 -8.96
CA VAL A 98 -2.17 -2.65 -7.85
C VAL A 98 -2.42 -4.12 -7.50
N VAL A 99 -3.68 -4.51 -7.35
CA VAL A 99 -4.04 -5.89 -7.00
C VAL A 99 -3.59 -6.85 -8.11
N ASP A 100 -3.75 -6.47 -9.38
CA ASP A 100 -3.30 -7.29 -10.50
C ASP A 100 -1.78 -7.49 -10.49
N VAL A 101 -1.00 -6.44 -10.23
CA VAL A 101 0.45 -6.51 -10.14
C VAL A 101 0.87 -7.39 -8.96
N VAL A 102 0.26 -7.18 -7.79
CA VAL A 102 0.57 -7.98 -6.60
C VAL A 102 0.23 -9.46 -6.84
N SER A 103 -0.90 -9.73 -7.47
CA SER A 103 -1.30 -11.11 -7.80
C SER A 103 -0.27 -11.78 -8.72
N ALA A 104 0.26 -11.02 -9.68
CA ALA A 104 1.29 -11.53 -10.59
C ALA A 104 2.60 -11.85 -9.87
N GLU A 105 2.91 -11.13 -8.79
CA GLU A 105 4.14 -11.35 -8.01
C GLU A 105 4.17 -12.71 -7.32
N ILE A 106 3.00 -13.26 -7.01
CA ILE A 106 2.89 -14.54 -6.28
C ILE A 106 2.32 -15.65 -7.16
N GLU A 107 2.19 -15.40 -8.46
CA GLU A 107 1.72 -16.39 -9.42
C GLU A 107 2.75 -17.52 -9.55
N ILE A 108 2.25 -18.76 -9.60
CA ILE A 108 3.11 -19.92 -9.81
C ILE A 108 3.42 -20.00 -11.30
N ILE A 109 4.71 -19.92 -11.62
CA ILE A 109 5.18 -19.92 -13.01
C ILE A 109 5.77 -21.28 -13.38
#